data_a07a57f334f462a629743c20c84c2e0d
#
_entry.id   a07a57f334f462a629743c20c84c2e0d
#
_cell.length_a   1.000
_cell.length_b   1.000
_cell.length_c   1.000
_cell.angle_alpha   90.00
_cell.angle_beta   90.00
_cell.angle_gamma   90.00
#
_symmetry.space_group_name_H-M   'P 1'
#
loop_
_entity.id
_entity.type
_entity.pdbx_description
1 polymer ?
#
loop_
_entity_poly.entity_id
_entity_poly.type
_entity_poly.pdbx_seq_one_letter_code
_entity_poly.pdbx_strand_id
1 'polypeptide(L)'
;VSSESSFDETEQEEIAKLFVRTKNKTLILGQDLYSHPRAENIAKLAALFEKASGFKVVIIPSQTNTLGVSLICDIDKDGEGFSVGYNEDGDFILSSFGQKQQDNTLDMPALNQQEGTFVSIDKRLTPLNVAIEFKGYELNDLAKAIGINKEFTVDYTRELPIDKGFKAIGFDDLPNRFLNDGTEDR
;
A
#
# COMPACT_ATOMS: atom_id res chain seq x y z
N VAL A 1 19.12 -25.31 -19.83
CA VAL A 1 19.00 -24.67 -18.53
C VAL A 1 20.32 -23.98 -18.26
N SER A 2 20.25 -22.70 -18.02
CA SER A 2 21.34 -21.78 -18.19
C SER A 2 22.48 -22.02 -17.21
N SER A 3 23.68 -21.90 -17.73
CA SER A 3 24.95 -21.77 -16.99
C SER A 3 24.97 -20.60 -15.96
N GLU A 4 23.90 -19.93 -15.77
CA GLU A 4 23.72 -18.76 -14.88
C GLU A 4 22.92 -19.08 -13.60
N SER A 5 22.46 -20.32 -13.42
CA SER A 5 21.78 -20.73 -12.20
C SER A 5 22.82 -20.96 -11.09
N SER A 6 22.58 -20.40 -9.92
CA SER A 6 23.36 -20.66 -8.71
C SER A 6 23.07 -22.03 -8.09
N PHE A 7 22.08 -22.77 -8.63
CA PHE A 7 21.70 -24.10 -8.17
C PHE A 7 22.47 -25.17 -8.92
N ASP A 8 22.94 -26.18 -8.20
CA ASP A 8 23.55 -27.36 -8.81
C ASP A 8 22.48 -28.25 -9.50
N GLU A 9 22.93 -29.27 -10.23
CA GLU A 9 22.03 -30.16 -11.00
C GLU A 9 21.08 -30.92 -10.10
N THR A 10 21.52 -31.32 -8.89
CA THR A 10 20.68 -32.04 -7.93
C THR A 10 19.59 -31.15 -7.37
N GLU A 11 19.93 -29.92 -7.00
CA GLU A 11 18.97 -28.91 -6.53
C GLU A 11 17.96 -28.56 -7.62
N GLN A 12 18.38 -28.44 -8.87
CA GLN A 12 17.48 -28.19 -10.00
C GLN A 12 16.49 -29.32 -10.21
N GLU A 13 16.93 -30.59 -10.09
CA GLU A 13 16.05 -31.74 -10.17
C GLU A 13 15.05 -31.79 -9.02
N GLU A 14 15.46 -31.47 -7.80
CA GLU A 14 14.58 -31.42 -6.64
C GLU A 14 13.51 -30.32 -6.78
N ILE A 15 13.92 -29.14 -7.20
CA ILE A 15 13.00 -28.02 -7.50
C ILE A 15 12.01 -28.43 -8.59
N ALA A 16 12.47 -29.07 -9.65
CA ALA A 16 11.59 -29.55 -10.73
C ALA A 16 10.56 -30.58 -10.22
N LYS A 17 10.97 -31.50 -9.36
CA LYS A 17 10.07 -32.49 -8.72
C LYS A 17 9.03 -31.81 -7.83
N LEU A 18 9.43 -30.77 -7.07
CA LEU A 18 8.52 -29.98 -6.26
C LEU A 18 7.48 -29.26 -7.13
N PHE A 19 7.90 -28.67 -8.25
CA PHE A 19 6.99 -27.98 -9.15
C PHE A 19 5.95 -28.91 -9.78
N VAL A 20 6.30 -30.14 -10.08
CA VAL A 20 5.36 -31.13 -10.62
C VAL A 20 4.34 -31.56 -9.57
N ARG A 21 4.73 -31.71 -8.32
CA ARG A 21 3.88 -32.18 -7.22
C ARG A 21 2.93 -31.12 -6.67
N THR A 22 3.34 -29.86 -6.75
CA THR A 22 2.61 -28.75 -6.13
C THR A 22 1.46 -28.28 -7.01
N LYS A 23 0.23 -28.32 -6.49
CA LYS A 23 -0.96 -27.86 -7.20
C LYS A 23 -1.08 -26.33 -7.18
N ASN A 24 -0.78 -25.70 -6.04
CA ASN A 24 -0.86 -24.24 -5.87
C ASN A 24 0.55 -23.67 -5.81
N LYS A 25 0.91 -22.92 -6.82
CA LYS A 25 2.24 -22.32 -6.95
C LYS A 25 2.10 -20.82 -6.85
N THR A 26 2.92 -20.19 -6.05
CA THR A 26 2.87 -18.72 -5.85
C THR A 26 4.27 -18.16 -5.98
N LEU A 27 4.39 -17.11 -6.80
CA LEU A 27 5.58 -16.26 -6.87
C LEU A 27 5.30 -14.98 -6.08
N ILE A 28 6.09 -14.74 -5.05
CA ILE A 28 5.99 -13.54 -4.24
C ILE A 28 7.08 -12.57 -4.67
N LEU A 29 6.68 -11.36 -5.02
CA LEU A 29 7.57 -10.27 -5.39
C LEU A 29 7.57 -9.23 -4.26
N GLY A 30 8.76 -8.94 -3.74
CA GLY A 30 8.95 -8.01 -2.62
C GLY A 30 8.99 -6.55 -3.06
N GLN A 31 9.16 -5.69 -2.07
CA GLN A 31 9.15 -4.23 -2.27
C GLN A 31 10.35 -3.68 -3.05
N ASP A 32 11.45 -4.40 -3.11
CA ASP A 32 12.66 -3.96 -3.83
C ASP A 32 12.42 -3.69 -5.32
N LEU A 33 11.32 -4.24 -5.85
CA LEU A 33 10.95 -4.03 -7.24
C LEU A 33 10.56 -2.59 -7.56
N TYR A 34 9.98 -1.87 -6.60
CA TYR A 34 9.44 -0.52 -6.84
C TYR A 34 10.55 0.50 -7.13
N SER A 35 11.69 0.36 -6.47
CA SER A 35 12.85 1.23 -6.68
C SER A 35 13.79 0.74 -7.78
N HIS A 36 13.51 -0.40 -8.41
CA HIS A 36 14.38 -0.97 -9.42
C HIS A 36 14.28 -0.18 -10.74
N PRO A 37 15.41 0.21 -11.39
CA PRO A 37 15.38 0.98 -12.65
C PRO A 37 14.60 0.31 -13.79
N ARG A 38 14.35 -1.00 -13.70
CA ARG A 38 13.61 -1.79 -14.69
C ARG A 38 12.32 -2.37 -14.09
N ALA A 39 11.71 -1.72 -13.09
CA ALA A 39 10.50 -2.21 -12.40
C ALA A 39 9.38 -2.58 -13.39
N GLU A 40 9.13 -1.74 -14.39
CA GLU A 40 8.12 -2.00 -15.41
C GLU A 40 8.40 -3.28 -16.22
N ASN A 41 9.65 -3.51 -16.60
CA ASN A 41 10.03 -4.72 -17.33
C ASN A 41 9.90 -5.98 -16.45
N ILE A 42 10.24 -5.88 -15.17
CA ILE A 42 10.09 -6.97 -14.21
C ILE A 42 8.60 -7.28 -14.01
N ALA A 43 7.75 -6.28 -13.88
CA ALA A 43 6.30 -6.47 -13.79
C ALA A 43 5.72 -7.16 -15.04
N LYS A 44 6.15 -6.73 -16.23
CA LYS A 44 5.77 -7.39 -17.49
C LYS A 44 6.24 -8.85 -17.55
N LEU A 45 7.47 -9.12 -17.11
CA LEU A 45 8.02 -10.47 -17.06
C LEU A 45 7.26 -11.34 -16.05
N ALA A 46 6.91 -10.81 -14.89
CA ALA A 46 6.11 -11.51 -13.88
C ALA A 46 4.74 -11.90 -14.42
N ALA A 47 4.07 -11.00 -15.13
CA ALA A 47 2.78 -11.28 -15.77
C ALA A 47 2.89 -12.35 -16.88
N LEU A 48 3.95 -12.32 -17.67
CA LEU A 48 4.22 -13.37 -18.66
C LEU A 48 4.53 -14.71 -18.00
N PHE A 49 5.28 -14.70 -16.92
CA PHE A 49 5.58 -15.90 -16.14
C PHE A 49 4.32 -16.52 -15.55
N GLU A 50 3.43 -15.72 -14.96
CA GLU A 50 2.15 -16.17 -14.44
C GLU A 50 1.33 -16.86 -15.53
N LYS A 51 1.22 -16.20 -16.69
CA LYS A 51 0.46 -16.73 -17.84
C LYS A 51 1.06 -18.04 -18.40
N ALA A 52 2.38 -18.15 -18.44
CA ALA A 52 3.06 -19.30 -19.03
C ALA A 52 3.17 -20.50 -18.08
N SER A 53 3.33 -20.26 -16.79
CA SER A 53 3.63 -21.29 -15.79
C SER A 53 2.45 -21.74 -14.95
N GLY A 54 1.38 -20.96 -14.92
CA GLY A 54 0.24 -21.16 -14.03
C GLY A 54 0.50 -20.85 -12.56
N PHE A 55 1.62 -20.18 -12.27
CA PHE A 55 1.87 -19.59 -10.95
C PHE A 55 0.92 -18.42 -10.72
N LYS A 56 0.53 -18.21 -9.46
CA LYS A 56 -0.11 -16.97 -9.04
C LYS A 56 0.99 -15.99 -8.62
N VAL A 57 0.93 -14.77 -9.12
CA VAL A 57 1.86 -13.71 -8.73
C VAL A 57 1.24 -12.86 -7.64
N VAL A 58 1.96 -12.70 -6.54
CA VAL A 58 1.61 -11.81 -5.44
C VAL A 58 2.68 -10.74 -5.34
N ILE A 59 2.28 -9.49 -5.49
CA ILE A 59 3.17 -8.33 -5.32
C ILE A 59 2.88 -7.72 -3.96
N ILE A 60 3.91 -7.62 -3.11
CA ILE A 60 3.79 -6.99 -1.81
C ILE A 60 3.97 -5.48 -2.00
N PRO A 61 2.96 -4.66 -1.67
CA PRO A 61 3.07 -3.21 -1.76
C PRO A 61 4.20 -2.67 -0.89
N SER A 62 4.85 -1.60 -1.34
CA SER A 62 5.99 -1.00 -0.63
C SER A 62 5.57 -0.34 0.68
N GLN A 63 4.38 0.23 0.72
CA GLN A 63 3.86 0.99 1.85
C GLN A 63 2.43 0.57 2.20
N THR A 64 2.05 0.81 3.45
CA THR A 64 0.66 0.67 3.89
C THR A 64 -0.24 1.60 3.07
N ASN A 65 -1.39 1.12 2.67
CA ASN A 65 -2.37 1.84 1.85
C ASN A 65 -1.92 2.19 0.42
N THR A 66 -0.85 1.62 -0.12
CA THR A 66 -0.45 1.82 -1.52
C THR A 66 -1.61 1.52 -2.49
N LEU A 67 -2.38 0.45 -2.22
CA LEU A 67 -3.54 0.09 -3.04
C LEU A 67 -4.65 1.14 -2.93
N GLY A 68 -4.94 1.64 -1.72
CA GLY A 68 -5.96 2.67 -1.51
C GLY A 68 -5.61 3.97 -2.21
N VAL A 69 -4.38 4.43 -2.04
CA VAL A 69 -3.90 5.65 -2.71
C VAL A 69 -3.98 5.51 -4.23
N SER A 70 -3.60 4.37 -4.80
CA SER A 70 -3.67 4.13 -6.24
C SER A 70 -5.09 4.13 -6.81
N LEU A 71 -6.12 4.00 -5.97
CA LEU A 71 -7.52 4.05 -6.40
C LEU A 71 -8.09 5.49 -6.42
N ILE A 72 -7.56 6.36 -5.57
CA ILE A 72 -8.10 7.72 -5.39
C ILE A 72 -7.22 8.81 -6.00
N CYS A 73 -5.94 8.51 -6.24
CA CYS A 73 -5.00 9.46 -6.85
C CYS A 73 -4.73 9.09 -8.29
N ASP A 74 -4.77 10.08 -9.17
CA ASP A 74 -4.23 9.95 -10.51
C ASP A 74 -2.70 10.04 -10.43
N ILE A 75 -2.02 9.07 -11.05
CA ILE A 75 -0.57 9.11 -11.18
C ILE A 75 -0.25 10.06 -12.32
N ASP A 76 0.27 11.21 -11.98
CA ASP A 76 0.75 12.18 -12.95
C ASP A 76 2.25 11.99 -13.21
N LYS A 77 2.71 12.61 -14.29
CA LYS A 77 4.14 12.72 -14.55
C LYS A 77 4.72 13.81 -13.67
N ASP A 78 6.04 13.77 -13.49
CA ASP A 78 6.77 14.80 -12.77
C ASP A 78 6.32 16.19 -13.20
N GLY A 79 5.64 16.89 -12.30
CA GLY A 79 5.16 18.25 -12.54
C GLY A 79 6.29 19.26 -12.35
N GLU A 80 6.28 20.33 -13.12
CA GLU A 80 7.07 21.52 -12.81
C GLU A 80 6.35 22.31 -11.70
N GLY A 81 7.01 22.59 -10.57
CA GLY A 81 6.45 23.41 -9.52
C GLY A 81 6.86 22.98 -8.12
N PHE A 82 6.23 23.59 -7.12
CA PHE A 82 6.47 23.30 -5.72
C PHE A 82 5.90 21.92 -5.37
N SER A 83 6.75 21.06 -4.86
CA SER A 83 6.41 19.67 -4.51
C SER A 83 6.24 19.48 -3.00
N VAL A 84 5.25 18.71 -2.62
CA VAL A 84 5.03 18.27 -1.23
C VAL A 84 5.21 16.77 -1.14
N GLY A 85 6.28 16.34 -0.45
CA GLY A 85 6.54 14.93 -0.21
C GLY A 85 5.82 14.42 1.05
N TYR A 86 5.16 13.27 0.99
CA TYR A 86 4.65 12.59 2.19
C TYR A 86 5.53 11.39 2.50
N ASN A 87 6.35 11.49 3.54
CA ASN A 87 7.46 10.57 3.87
C ASN A 87 8.49 10.39 2.73
N GLU A 88 8.47 11.28 1.76
CA GLU A 88 9.34 11.32 0.59
C GLU A 88 10.00 12.69 0.46
N ASP A 89 10.96 12.82 -0.43
CA ASP A 89 11.63 14.09 -0.71
C ASP A 89 10.70 15.06 -1.46
N GLY A 90 10.87 16.34 -1.20
CA GLY A 90 10.09 17.42 -1.80
C GLY A 90 10.59 18.78 -1.32
N ASP A 91 10.03 19.85 -1.90
CA ASP A 91 10.31 21.23 -1.45
C ASP A 91 9.75 21.47 -0.04
N PHE A 92 8.67 20.79 0.31
CA PHE A 92 8.13 20.71 1.66
C PHE A 92 7.81 19.24 1.99
N ILE A 93 8.09 18.81 3.21
CA ILE A 93 8.01 17.42 3.61
C ILE A 93 6.99 17.25 4.74
N LEU A 94 6.03 16.35 4.54
CA LEU A 94 5.14 15.84 5.56
C LEU A 94 5.71 14.52 6.07
N SER A 95 6.20 14.47 7.30
CA SER A 95 6.94 13.32 7.83
C SER A 95 6.25 12.72 9.03
N SER A 96 5.97 11.43 8.98
CA SER A 96 5.52 10.65 10.14
C SER A 96 6.71 10.13 10.92
N PHE A 97 6.59 10.05 12.26
CA PHE A 97 7.64 9.55 13.18
C PHE A 97 8.94 10.36 13.21
N GLY A 98 8.93 11.61 12.79
CA GLY A 98 10.15 12.44 12.77
C GLY A 98 11.28 11.84 11.93
N GLN A 99 10.96 11.04 10.92
CA GLN A 99 11.95 10.37 10.07
C GLN A 99 12.80 11.35 9.26
N LYS A 100 12.24 12.49 8.92
CA LYS A 100 12.92 13.55 8.22
C LYS A 100 12.75 14.85 9.01
N GLN A 101 13.82 15.36 9.62
CA GLN A 101 13.81 16.63 10.34
C GLN A 101 14.68 17.62 9.57
N GLN A 102 14.02 18.48 8.81
CA GLN A 102 14.63 19.59 8.07
C GLN A 102 13.78 20.83 8.31
N ASP A 103 14.30 22.01 8.00
CA ASP A 103 13.59 23.29 8.21
C ASP A 103 12.26 23.39 7.42
N ASN A 104 12.12 22.59 6.36
CA ASN A 104 10.93 22.49 5.52
C ASN A 104 10.08 21.24 5.82
N THR A 105 10.15 20.71 7.02
CA THR A 105 9.42 19.50 7.41
C THR A 105 8.33 19.81 8.44
N LEU A 106 7.14 19.25 8.23
CA LEU A 106 6.05 19.23 9.19
C LEU A 106 5.82 17.81 9.69
N ASP A 107 5.72 17.67 11.00
CA ASP A 107 5.43 16.39 11.64
C ASP A 107 3.97 16.03 11.45
N MET A 108 3.71 14.79 11.04
CA MET A 108 2.40 14.25 10.73
C MET A 108 2.10 13.01 11.57
N PRO A 109 0.84 12.71 11.88
CA PRO A 109 0.51 11.52 12.64
C PRO A 109 0.88 10.26 11.86
N ALA A 110 1.34 9.28 12.59
CA ALA A 110 1.52 7.93 12.08
C ALA A 110 0.19 7.18 11.99
N LEU A 111 0.17 6.02 11.36
CA LEU A 111 -1.05 5.21 11.20
C LEU A 111 -1.72 4.83 12.53
N ASN A 112 -0.95 4.67 13.61
CA ASN A 112 -1.47 4.38 14.94
C ASN A 112 -1.77 5.62 15.79
N GLN A 113 -1.71 6.79 15.20
CA GLN A 113 -1.95 8.09 15.82
C GLN A 113 -3.11 8.86 15.17
N GLN A 114 -3.80 8.25 14.24
CA GLN A 114 -4.92 8.87 13.52
C GLN A 114 -6.04 7.87 13.28
N GLU A 115 -7.25 8.39 13.15
CA GLU A 115 -8.39 7.62 12.68
C GLU A 115 -8.43 7.63 11.15
N GLY A 116 -9.12 6.66 10.59
CA GLY A 116 -9.29 6.55 9.16
C GLY A 116 -9.40 5.11 8.69
N THR A 117 -9.12 4.90 7.43
CA THR A 117 -9.13 3.57 6.80
C THR A 117 -7.97 3.42 5.84
N PHE A 118 -7.56 2.20 5.64
CA PHE A 118 -6.62 1.84 4.57
C PHE A 118 -7.08 0.58 3.85
N VAL A 119 -6.60 0.39 2.63
CA VAL A 119 -6.83 -0.83 1.87
C VAL A 119 -5.67 -1.78 2.11
N SER A 120 -5.97 -2.94 2.67
CA SER A 120 -5.00 -4.01 2.93
C SER A 120 -4.62 -4.76 1.64
N ILE A 121 -3.58 -5.59 1.70
CA ILE A 121 -3.10 -6.39 0.56
C ILE A 121 -4.15 -7.37 0.03
N ASP A 122 -5.07 -7.80 0.88
CA ASP A 122 -6.19 -8.65 0.50
C ASP A 122 -7.40 -7.86 -0.04
N LYS A 123 -7.18 -6.58 -0.36
CA LYS A 123 -8.15 -5.66 -0.95
C LYS A 123 -9.38 -5.41 -0.07
N ARG A 124 -9.18 -5.41 1.25
CA ARG A 124 -10.21 -5.06 2.22
C ARG A 124 -9.95 -3.69 2.80
N LEU A 125 -11.02 -2.96 3.05
CA LEU A 125 -10.97 -1.80 3.92
C LEU A 125 -10.71 -2.25 5.36
N THR A 126 -9.75 -1.60 5.99
CA THR A 126 -9.38 -1.87 7.38
C THR A 126 -9.38 -0.56 8.14
N PRO A 127 -10.10 -0.46 9.27
CA PRO A 127 -10.12 0.77 10.06
C PRO A 127 -8.78 0.97 10.79
N LEU A 128 -8.45 2.23 10.97
CA LEU A 128 -7.37 2.69 11.84
C LEU A 128 -7.97 3.25 13.11
N ASN A 129 -7.36 2.93 14.24
CA ASN A 129 -7.73 3.47 15.54
C ASN A 129 -6.53 4.16 16.16
N VAL A 130 -6.80 5.25 16.87
CA VAL A 130 -5.77 5.96 17.63
C VAL A 130 -5.33 5.09 18.81
N ALA A 131 -4.07 4.64 18.77
CA ALA A 131 -3.44 3.93 19.87
C ALA A 131 -2.53 4.85 20.70
N ILE A 132 -2.02 5.91 20.09
CA ILE A 132 -1.12 6.90 20.71
C ILE A 132 -1.61 8.27 20.30
N GLU A 133 -1.86 9.16 21.26
CA GLU A 133 -2.29 10.53 21.00
C GLU A 133 -1.18 11.29 20.21
N PHE A 134 -1.61 12.00 19.18
CA PHE A 134 -0.77 12.94 18.43
C PHE A 134 -1.25 14.36 18.65
N LYS A 135 -0.32 15.27 18.98
CA LYS A 135 -0.61 16.69 19.23
C LYS A 135 0.01 17.56 18.13
N GLY A 136 -0.55 17.44 16.95
CA GLY A 136 -0.07 18.19 15.79
C GLY A 136 -1.19 18.35 14.76
N TYR A 137 -0.80 18.66 13.54
CA TYR A 137 -1.73 18.85 12.44
C TYR A 137 -1.95 17.54 11.70
N GLU A 138 -3.19 17.27 11.34
CA GLU A 138 -3.56 16.20 10.44
C GLU A 138 -3.62 16.72 8.99
N LEU A 139 -3.67 15.80 8.03
CA LEU A 139 -3.75 16.16 6.61
C LEU A 139 -4.99 17.03 6.30
N ASN A 140 -6.10 16.77 6.99
CA ASN A 140 -7.32 17.56 6.87
C ASN A 140 -7.14 19.01 7.35
N ASP A 141 -6.31 19.24 8.36
CA ASP A 141 -6.02 20.59 8.85
C ASP A 141 -5.21 21.37 7.82
N LEU A 142 -4.26 20.72 7.17
CA LEU A 142 -3.50 21.31 6.07
C LEU A 142 -4.41 21.64 4.88
N ALA A 143 -5.30 20.72 4.52
CA ALA A 143 -6.27 20.95 3.45
C ALA A 143 -7.13 22.18 3.75
N LYS A 144 -7.63 22.33 4.97
CA LYS A 144 -8.38 23.52 5.42
C LYS A 144 -7.53 24.78 5.35
N ALA A 145 -6.27 24.72 5.77
CA ALA A 145 -5.37 25.85 5.74
C ALA A 145 -5.11 26.40 4.33
N ILE A 146 -5.12 25.54 3.32
CA ILE A 146 -5.00 25.93 1.90
C ILE A 146 -6.36 26.24 1.23
N GLY A 147 -7.44 26.33 2.01
CA GLY A 147 -8.76 26.72 1.52
C GLY A 147 -9.66 25.59 1.02
N ILE A 148 -9.27 24.35 1.22
CA ILE A 148 -10.12 23.19 0.88
C ILE A 148 -11.02 22.88 2.08
N ASN A 149 -12.18 23.50 2.13
CA ASN A 149 -13.15 23.37 3.22
C ASN A 149 -14.23 22.34 2.87
N LYS A 150 -13.83 21.10 2.60
CA LYS A 150 -14.77 19.99 2.41
C LYS A 150 -14.67 19.04 3.59
N GLU A 151 -15.80 18.50 4.02
CA GLU A 151 -15.81 17.32 4.87
C GLU A 151 -15.43 16.12 3.98
N PHE A 152 -14.30 15.50 4.33
CA PHE A 152 -13.78 14.37 3.56
C PHE A 152 -14.33 13.07 4.13
N THR A 153 -15.57 12.79 3.76
CA THR A 153 -16.10 11.44 3.88
C THR A 153 -16.06 10.78 2.52
N VAL A 154 -15.24 9.75 2.37
CA VAL A 154 -15.19 8.96 1.14
C VAL A 154 -16.22 7.85 1.23
N ASP A 155 -17.13 7.79 0.28
CA ASP A 155 -18.05 6.65 0.15
C ASP A 155 -17.32 5.50 -0.58
N TYR A 156 -16.66 4.67 0.19
CA TYR A 156 -15.88 3.54 -0.32
C TYR A 156 -16.71 2.51 -1.08
N THR A 157 -18.02 2.46 -0.82
CA THR A 157 -18.87 1.41 -1.39
C THR A 157 -19.11 1.60 -2.88
N ARG A 158 -19.01 2.81 -3.38
CA ARG A 158 -19.24 3.15 -4.78
C ARG A 158 -17.99 3.14 -5.63
N GLU A 159 -16.84 3.40 -5.04
CA GLU A 159 -15.61 3.69 -5.76
C GLU A 159 -14.64 2.51 -5.80
N LEU A 160 -14.85 1.49 -4.95
CA LEU A 160 -14.01 0.31 -4.98
C LEU A 160 -14.33 -0.57 -6.20
N PRO A 161 -13.33 -0.88 -7.03
CA PRO A 161 -13.52 -1.73 -8.21
C PRO A 161 -13.74 -3.20 -7.80
N ILE A 162 -14.98 -3.58 -7.61
CA ILE A 162 -15.40 -4.93 -7.18
C ILE A 162 -14.95 -5.99 -8.19
N ASP A 163 -14.95 -5.68 -9.47
CA ASP A 163 -14.47 -6.53 -10.56
C ASP A 163 -12.98 -6.88 -10.42
N LYS A 164 -12.20 -6.04 -9.75
CA LYS A 164 -10.79 -6.29 -9.41
C LYS A 164 -10.59 -6.97 -8.07
N GLY A 165 -11.67 -7.43 -7.44
CA GLY A 165 -11.66 -8.18 -6.18
C GLY A 165 -11.61 -7.33 -4.92
N PHE A 166 -11.82 -6.01 -5.03
CA PHE A 166 -12.00 -5.16 -3.86
C PHE A 166 -13.35 -5.45 -3.22
N LYS A 167 -13.41 -5.41 -1.90
CA LYS A 167 -14.63 -5.67 -1.15
C LYS A 167 -15.24 -4.36 -0.71
N ALA A 168 -16.45 -4.12 -1.19
CA ALA A 168 -17.30 -3.04 -0.69
C ALA A 168 -17.82 -3.44 0.69
N ILE A 169 -17.28 -2.82 1.73
CA ILE A 169 -17.75 -2.96 3.10
C ILE A 169 -18.19 -1.56 3.51
N GLY A 170 -19.43 -1.45 4.01
CA GLY A 170 -19.90 -0.19 4.58
C GLY A 170 -18.99 0.24 5.74
N PHE A 171 -18.90 1.54 5.98
CA PHE A 171 -18.06 2.05 7.08
C PHE A 171 -18.51 1.46 8.43
N ASP A 172 -19.80 1.36 8.67
CA ASP A 172 -20.40 0.80 9.89
C ASP A 172 -20.19 -0.72 10.02
N ASP A 173 -19.90 -1.39 8.92
CA ASP A 173 -19.63 -2.83 8.87
C ASP A 173 -18.11 -3.15 8.97
N LEU A 174 -17.27 -2.14 9.07
CA LEU A 174 -15.83 -2.35 9.22
C LEU A 174 -15.52 -3.03 10.56
N PRO A 175 -14.67 -4.08 10.55
CA PRO A 175 -14.34 -4.78 11.78
C PRO A 175 -13.52 -3.86 12.70
N ASN A 176 -14.20 -3.23 13.61
CA ASN A 176 -13.60 -2.42 14.67
C ASN A 176 -13.76 -3.17 16.00
N ARG A 177 -12.69 -3.75 16.46
CA ARG A 177 -12.70 -4.55 17.70
C ARG A 177 -13.04 -3.74 18.94
N PHE A 178 -12.75 -2.44 18.94
CA PHE A 178 -13.02 -1.57 20.08
C PHE A 178 -14.49 -1.15 20.17
N LEU A 179 -15.20 -1.07 19.05
CA LEU A 179 -16.62 -0.79 19.04
C LEU A 179 -17.47 -2.05 19.26
N ASN A 180 -16.97 -3.22 18.93
CA ASN A 180 -17.71 -4.48 19.01
C ASN A 180 -17.70 -5.13 20.40
N ASP A 181 -16.89 -4.66 21.33
CA ASP A 181 -16.84 -5.17 22.71
C ASP A 181 -17.73 -4.40 23.69
N GLY A 182 -18.48 -3.43 23.20
CA GLY A 182 -19.43 -2.64 23.99
C GLY A 182 -18.76 -1.58 24.88
N THR A 183 -17.50 -1.31 24.68
CA THR A 183 -16.86 -0.17 25.34
C THR A 183 -17.12 1.10 24.52
N GLU A 184 -18.08 1.89 24.98
CA GLU A 184 -18.37 3.22 24.43
C GLU A 184 -17.36 4.30 24.85
N ASP A 185 -16.34 3.92 25.60
CA ASP A 185 -15.37 4.87 26.14
C ASP A 185 -14.20 5.07 25.16
N ARG A 186 -14.27 6.16 24.48
CA ARG A 186 -13.14 6.85 23.86
C ARG A 186 -12.79 8.11 24.59
#